data_3853a4bea0dceac56de58f928aae3d83
#
_entry.id   3853a4bea0dceac56de58f928aae3d83
#
_cell.length_a   1.000
_cell.length_b   1.000
_cell.length_c   1.000
_cell.angle_alpha   90.00
_cell.angle_beta   90.00
_cell.angle_gamma   90.00
#
_symmetry.space_group_name_H-M   'P 1'
#
loop_
_entity.id
_entity.type
_entity.pdbx_description
1 polymer ?
#
loop_
_entity_poly.entity_id
_entity_poly.type
_entity_poly.pdbx_seq_one_letter_code
_entity_poly.pdbx_strand_id
1 'polypeptide(L)'
;MPQIECLSLQHTPKSDKKSPIELDLERFENRLRTIQLGLEILTFVCATLPDLEVPPEDDGGVEDEDEDEEMDGGEDVDDQIVADGTPTTSQPNFLRFSFLIPLLLSLIEPTDLSFPPPGSSSAHPPTTSALGAIHLCALECLNNLFLSLATSNRSLTDSEKVQGVTIWNSLWAALHKVGEPRLAKITKEQKSFWEVAIGVLWGVSIVFKGTIVPEEGQVQLLVGLSDACIGNDQMKVKLVGTLECLAQHPQSVDANRVRIPFPLRPFFS
;
A
#
# COMPACT_ATOMS: atom_id res chain seq x y z
N MET A 1 -1.67 -11.75 28.85
CA MET A 1 -3.06 -11.32 28.58
C MET A 1 -3.95 -11.18 29.82
N PRO A 2 -3.88 -12.00 30.91
CA PRO A 2 -4.75 -11.80 32.09
C PRO A 2 -4.57 -10.48 32.85
N GLN A 3 -3.46 -9.79 32.64
CA GLN A 3 -3.18 -8.52 33.36
C GLN A 3 -3.93 -7.30 32.83
N ILE A 4 -4.38 -7.32 31.57
CA ILE A 4 -5.13 -6.20 30.97
C ILE A 4 -6.59 -6.18 31.45
N GLU A 5 -7.17 -7.35 31.76
CA GLU A 5 -8.53 -7.45 32.28
C GLU A 5 -8.70 -6.86 33.68
N CYS A 6 -7.61 -6.80 34.48
CA CYS A 6 -7.66 -6.22 35.82
C CYS A 6 -7.60 -4.69 35.84
N LEU A 7 -7.31 -4.05 34.71
CA LEU A 7 -7.19 -2.58 34.60
C LEU A 7 -8.46 -1.95 34.04
N SER A 8 -9.59 -2.20 34.65
CA SER A 8 -10.74 -1.33 34.49
C SER A 8 -10.42 0.00 35.18
N LEU A 9 -9.93 0.97 34.43
CA LEU A 9 -9.57 2.32 34.88
C LEU A 9 -10.71 3.09 35.57
N GLN A 10 -11.92 2.53 35.60
CA GLN A 10 -13.09 3.15 36.24
C GLN A 10 -13.13 2.99 37.76
N HIS A 11 -12.25 2.18 38.37
CA HIS A 11 -12.34 1.84 39.79
C HIS A 11 -11.06 2.06 40.59
N THR A 12 -10.00 2.66 40.02
CA THR A 12 -8.81 2.99 40.81
C THR A 12 -9.03 4.27 41.59
N PRO A 13 -8.90 4.25 42.92
CA PRO A 13 -8.88 5.47 43.69
C PRO A 13 -7.73 6.34 43.20
N LYS A 14 -7.94 7.66 43.08
CA LYS A 14 -6.92 8.65 42.69
C LYS A 14 -5.81 8.66 43.75
N SER A 15 -4.92 7.68 43.67
CA SER A 15 -3.68 7.69 44.43
C SER A 15 -2.64 8.38 43.58
N ASP A 16 -1.90 9.32 44.12
CA ASP A 16 -0.81 10.06 43.46
C ASP A 16 0.35 9.14 43.02
N LYS A 17 0.31 7.87 43.38
CA LYS A 17 1.29 6.84 42.99
C LYS A 17 0.64 5.85 42.06
N LYS A 18 1.01 5.95 40.78
CA LYS A 18 0.64 4.95 39.76
C LYS A 18 1.20 3.57 40.14
N SER A 19 0.40 2.55 39.97
CA SER A 19 0.87 1.17 40.16
C SER A 19 1.91 0.79 39.08
N PRO A 20 2.78 -0.20 39.31
CA PRO A 20 3.73 -0.67 38.29
C PRO A 20 3.05 -1.08 36.97
N ILE A 21 1.86 -1.67 37.05
CA ILE A 21 1.07 -2.09 35.91
C ILE A 21 0.55 -0.89 35.10
N GLU A 22 0.11 0.18 35.76
CA GLU A 22 -0.31 1.42 35.10
C GLU A 22 0.86 2.09 34.39
N LEU A 23 2.07 2.07 35.01
CA LEU A 23 3.28 2.60 34.37
C LEU A 23 3.67 1.79 33.13
N ASP A 24 3.54 0.48 33.17
CA ASP A 24 3.83 -0.39 32.02
C ASP A 24 2.81 -0.21 30.90
N LEU A 25 1.52 -0.04 31.23
CA LEU A 25 0.48 0.30 30.26
C LEU A 25 0.76 1.66 29.59
N GLU A 26 1.08 2.68 30.38
CA GLU A 26 1.43 4.01 29.87
C GLU A 26 2.66 3.97 28.94
N ARG A 27 3.69 3.19 29.27
CA ARG A 27 4.85 2.98 28.40
C ARG A 27 4.46 2.30 27.10
N PHE A 28 3.59 1.31 27.16
CA PHE A 28 3.08 0.62 25.99
C PHE A 28 2.28 1.56 25.09
N GLU A 29 1.34 2.32 25.65
CA GLU A 29 0.56 3.32 24.90
C GLU A 29 1.43 4.39 24.26
N ASN A 30 2.46 4.87 24.97
CA ASN A 30 3.41 5.83 24.40
C ASN A 30 4.20 5.25 23.23
N ARG A 31 4.58 3.97 23.28
CA ARG A 31 5.20 3.27 22.14
C ARG A 31 4.25 3.18 20.95
N LEU A 32 2.99 2.82 21.16
CA LEU A 32 1.99 2.75 20.09
C LEU A 32 1.81 4.13 19.44
N ARG A 33 1.71 5.21 20.23
CA ARG A 33 1.63 6.58 19.70
C ARG A 33 2.87 6.98 18.90
N THR A 34 4.05 6.60 19.37
CA THR A 34 5.31 6.87 18.64
C THR A 34 5.33 6.14 17.29
N ILE A 35 4.91 4.88 17.25
CA ILE A 35 4.81 4.10 16.01
C ILE A 35 3.79 4.75 15.07
N GLN A 36 2.61 5.11 15.58
CA GLN A 36 1.57 5.76 14.79
C GLN A 36 2.08 7.06 14.17
N LEU A 37 2.70 7.94 14.96
CA LEU A 37 3.26 9.19 14.46
C LEU A 37 4.35 8.95 13.39
N GLY A 38 5.22 7.97 13.61
CA GLY A 38 6.23 7.58 12.63
C GLY A 38 5.61 7.11 11.30
N LEU A 39 4.53 6.35 11.37
CA LEU A 39 3.80 5.90 10.18
C LEU A 39 3.06 7.05 9.49
N GLU A 40 2.47 7.98 10.21
CA GLU A 40 1.84 9.18 9.64
C GLU A 40 2.85 10.02 8.85
N ILE A 41 4.05 10.23 9.43
CA ILE A 41 5.16 10.91 8.72
C ILE A 41 5.57 10.12 7.48
N LEU A 42 5.73 8.81 7.61
CA LEU A 42 6.12 7.94 6.49
C LEU A 42 5.05 7.95 5.37
N THR A 43 3.77 7.93 5.73
CA THR A 43 2.65 8.04 4.78
C THR A 43 2.75 9.33 3.96
N PHE A 44 3.06 10.45 4.62
CA PHE A 44 3.27 11.73 3.95
C PHE A 44 4.49 11.68 3.04
N VAL A 45 5.61 11.15 3.50
CA VAL A 45 6.83 10.98 2.68
C VAL A 45 6.54 10.13 1.45
N CYS A 46 5.85 9.00 1.61
CA CYS A 46 5.49 8.13 0.48
C CYS A 46 4.55 8.81 -0.52
N ALA A 47 3.67 9.71 -0.05
CA ALA A 47 2.77 10.47 -0.91
C ALA A 47 3.46 11.61 -1.68
N THR A 48 4.59 12.09 -1.18
CA THR A 48 5.36 13.19 -1.77
C THR A 48 6.60 12.73 -2.52
N LEU A 49 6.76 11.41 -2.70
CA LEU A 49 7.84 10.89 -3.54
C LEU A 49 7.69 11.48 -4.94
N PRO A 50 8.75 12.14 -5.47
CA PRO A 50 8.66 12.72 -6.80
C PRO A 50 8.39 11.63 -7.82
N ASP A 51 7.46 11.88 -8.72
CA ASP A 51 7.42 11.14 -9.98
C ASP A 51 8.84 11.17 -10.52
N LEU A 52 9.38 10.00 -10.81
CA LEU A 52 10.69 9.92 -11.45
C LEU A 52 10.56 10.65 -12.78
N GLU A 53 11.05 11.87 -12.81
CA GLU A 53 11.23 12.57 -14.08
C GLU A 53 12.03 11.63 -14.97
N VAL A 54 11.38 11.08 -15.98
CA VAL A 54 12.07 10.51 -17.14
C VAL A 54 12.97 11.65 -17.61
N PRO A 55 14.32 11.46 -17.62
CA PRO A 55 15.18 12.48 -18.20
C PRO A 55 14.57 12.81 -19.57
N PRO A 56 14.40 14.07 -19.95
CA PRO A 56 13.89 14.39 -21.26
C PRO A 56 14.72 13.58 -22.24
N GLU A 57 14.05 12.75 -23.06
CA GLU A 57 14.71 12.10 -24.17
C GLU A 57 15.36 13.26 -24.91
N ASP A 58 16.68 13.22 -24.98
CA ASP A 58 17.47 14.15 -25.77
C ASP A 58 17.05 13.92 -27.22
N ASP A 59 15.97 14.60 -27.58
CA ASP A 59 15.49 14.67 -28.95
C ASP A 59 16.58 15.45 -29.70
N GLY A 60 17.54 14.66 -30.20
CA GLY A 60 18.66 15.17 -31.00
C GLY A 60 18.13 15.95 -32.16
N GLY A 61 17.74 17.18 -31.86
CA GLY A 61 17.46 18.22 -32.87
C GLY A 61 18.70 18.36 -33.71
N VAL A 62 18.56 17.93 -34.94
CA VAL A 62 19.48 18.26 -36.04
C VAL A 62 19.49 19.78 -36.13
N GLU A 63 20.46 20.42 -35.49
CA GLU A 63 20.73 21.82 -35.72
C GLU A 63 21.46 21.92 -37.07
N ASP A 64 20.76 22.53 -38.03
CA ASP A 64 21.30 23.02 -39.27
C ASP A 64 22.46 23.98 -38.97
N GLU A 65 23.61 23.67 -39.56
CA GLU A 65 24.77 24.55 -39.64
C GLU A 65 24.39 25.80 -40.45
N ASP A 66 24.44 26.96 -39.82
CA ASP A 66 24.66 28.22 -40.53
C ASP A 66 25.72 29.05 -39.81
N GLU A 67 26.63 29.47 -40.62
CA GLU A 67 27.94 30.10 -40.44
C GLU A 67 27.92 31.47 -39.74
N ASP A 68 29.14 31.83 -39.29
CA ASP A 68 29.71 33.16 -39.12
C ASP A 68 29.48 33.91 -37.79
N GLU A 69 30.54 34.07 -37.03
CA GLU A 69 31.34 35.28 -36.88
C GLU A 69 32.39 35.16 -35.77
N GLU A 70 33.60 35.57 -36.13
CA GLU A 70 34.78 35.74 -35.29
C GLU A 70 34.58 36.88 -34.25
N MET A 71 35.13 36.69 -33.03
CA MET A 71 35.80 37.73 -32.24
C MET A 71 36.52 37.17 -31.00
N ASP A 72 37.82 37.13 -31.10
CA ASP A 72 38.89 37.64 -30.27
C ASP A 72 38.73 37.82 -28.74
N GLY A 73 39.66 37.20 -28.02
CA GLY A 73 40.37 37.80 -26.89
C GLY A 73 39.85 37.56 -25.47
N GLY A 74 40.65 36.86 -24.67
CA GLY A 74 40.56 37.02 -23.21
C GLY A 74 41.13 35.85 -22.39
N GLU A 75 42.37 36.04 -21.97
CA GLU A 75 43.22 35.16 -21.15
C GLU A 75 42.64 34.76 -19.79
N ASP A 76 43.09 33.54 -19.36
CA ASP A 76 43.39 33.09 -17.98
C ASP A 76 42.29 33.13 -16.92
N VAL A 77 41.94 31.97 -16.38
CA VAL A 77 42.42 31.47 -15.05
C VAL A 77 42.07 30.00 -14.91
N ASP A 78 43.10 29.25 -14.67
CA ASP A 78 43.16 27.85 -14.20
C ASP A 78 42.40 27.69 -12.90
N ASP A 79 41.33 26.89 -12.89
CA ASP A 79 40.83 26.25 -11.67
C ASP A 79 40.19 24.89 -12.03
N GLN A 80 41.07 23.89 -12.11
CA GLN A 80 40.71 22.49 -12.27
C GLN A 80 39.99 21.99 -10.98
N ILE A 81 38.69 22.18 -10.91
CA ILE A 81 37.84 21.35 -10.06
C ILE A 81 37.59 20.07 -10.83
N VAL A 82 38.38 19.06 -10.52
CA VAL A 82 38.13 17.68 -10.92
C VAL A 82 36.82 17.25 -10.26
N ALA A 83 35.71 17.43 -10.94
CA ALA A 83 34.46 16.80 -10.63
C ALA A 83 34.65 15.32 -10.95
N ASP A 84 34.93 14.53 -9.89
CA ASP A 84 34.89 13.08 -9.93
C ASP A 84 33.45 12.65 -10.26
N GLY A 85 33.20 12.56 -11.56
CA GLY A 85 31.95 12.11 -12.15
C GLY A 85 31.78 10.62 -11.95
N THR A 86 31.55 10.19 -10.70
CA THR A 86 30.94 8.89 -10.47
C THR A 86 29.57 8.88 -11.11
N PRO A 87 29.31 7.99 -12.09
CA PRO A 87 27.97 7.85 -12.64
C PRO A 87 27.07 7.42 -11.47
N THR A 88 26.24 8.34 -11.00
CA THR A 88 25.20 8.05 -10.04
C THR A 88 24.22 7.16 -10.77
N THR A 89 24.49 5.86 -10.75
CA THR A 89 23.55 4.85 -11.22
C THR A 89 22.32 5.03 -10.35
N SER A 90 21.30 5.65 -10.91
CA SER A 90 19.97 5.81 -10.26
C SER A 90 19.45 4.41 -10.01
N GLN A 91 19.71 3.88 -8.82
CA GLN A 91 19.18 2.60 -8.38
C GLN A 91 17.66 2.67 -8.48
N PRO A 92 17.01 1.69 -9.10
CA PRO A 92 15.56 1.71 -9.25
C PRO A 92 14.90 1.85 -7.88
N ASN A 93 13.90 2.74 -7.78
CA ASN A 93 13.27 3.14 -6.52
C ASN A 93 12.67 1.96 -5.73
N PHE A 94 12.29 0.87 -6.40
CA PHE A 94 11.82 -0.34 -5.72
C PHE A 94 12.86 -0.91 -4.74
N LEU A 95 14.15 -0.94 -5.12
CA LEU A 95 15.21 -1.42 -4.24
C LEU A 95 15.41 -0.53 -3.01
N ARG A 96 15.12 0.76 -3.11
CA ARG A 96 15.19 1.70 -1.97
C ARG A 96 14.10 1.43 -0.93
N PHE A 97 12.94 0.92 -1.35
CA PHE A 97 11.80 0.68 -0.46
C PHE A 97 11.57 -0.80 -0.14
N SER A 98 12.32 -1.71 -0.74
CA SER A 98 12.16 -3.15 -0.53
C SER A 98 12.32 -3.56 0.95
N PHE A 99 13.09 -2.82 1.74
CA PHE A 99 13.22 -3.06 3.17
C PHE A 99 12.01 -2.59 4.00
N LEU A 100 11.25 -1.58 3.52
CA LEU A 100 10.07 -1.07 4.21
C LEU A 100 8.88 -2.01 4.07
N ILE A 101 8.72 -2.63 2.91
CA ILE A 101 7.56 -3.47 2.61
C ILE A 101 7.37 -4.60 3.63
N PRO A 102 8.38 -5.41 3.98
CA PRO A 102 8.22 -6.46 4.99
C PRO A 102 7.83 -5.93 6.37
N LEU A 103 8.38 -4.76 6.75
CA LEU A 103 8.03 -4.12 8.03
C LEU A 103 6.57 -3.66 8.03
N LEU A 104 6.12 -2.99 6.97
CA LEU A 104 4.74 -2.55 6.84
C LEU A 104 3.79 -3.74 6.78
N LEU A 105 4.13 -4.82 6.07
CA LEU A 105 3.35 -6.06 6.04
C LEU A 105 3.23 -6.70 7.44
N SER A 106 4.27 -6.64 8.26
CA SER A 106 4.18 -7.13 9.65
C SER A 106 3.27 -6.26 10.51
N LEU A 107 3.20 -4.95 10.23
CA LEU A 107 2.35 -4.01 10.96
C LEU A 107 0.88 -4.07 10.54
N ILE A 108 0.56 -4.52 9.35
CA ILE A 108 -0.85 -4.70 8.93
C ILE A 108 -1.46 -6.00 9.43
N GLU A 109 -0.69 -6.92 10.01
CA GLU A 109 -1.19 -8.20 10.47
C GLU A 109 -2.15 -8.03 11.66
N PRO A 110 -3.47 -8.32 11.50
CA PRO A 110 -4.45 -8.12 12.54
C PRO A 110 -4.24 -9.07 13.72
N THR A 111 -4.57 -8.58 14.91
CA THR A 111 -4.57 -9.37 16.14
C THR A 111 -5.99 -9.42 16.72
N ASP A 112 -6.27 -10.39 17.59
CA ASP A 112 -7.56 -10.47 18.29
C ASP A 112 -7.84 -9.22 19.15
N LEU A 113 -6.80 -8.50 19.54
CA LEU A 113 -6.92 -7.26 20.29
C LEU A 113 -7.27 -6.07 19.38
N SER A 114 -6.74 -6.01 18.16
CA SER A 114 -7.04 -4.93 17.20
C SER A 114 -8.39 -5.08 16.53
N PHE A 115 -8.77 -6.31 16.20
CA PHE A 115 -10.05 -6.65 15.59
C PHE A 115 -10.70 -7.81 16.36
N PRO A 116 -11.38 -7.52 17.48
CA PRO A 116 -12.04 -8.56 18.27
C PRO A 116 -13.12 -9.27 17.46
N PRO A 117 -13.35 -10.58 17.73
CA PRO A 117 -14.37 -11.35 17.03
C PRO A 117 -15.76 -10.70 17.10
N PRO A 118 -16.60 -10.88 16.08
CA PRO A 118 -17.95 -10.32 16.05
C PRO A 118 -18.75 -10.72 17.30
N GLY A 119 -19.30 -9.70 17.99
CA GLY A 119 -20.11 -9.91 19.21
C GLY A 119 -19.31 -9.95 20.52
N SER A 120 -17.98 -9.92 20.49
CA SER A 120 -17.15 -9.69 21.67
C SER A 120 -16.85 -8.20 21.85
N SER A 121 -16.86 -7.74 23.10
CA SER A 121 -16.36 -6.40 23.41
C SER A 121 -14.83 -6.40 23.48
N SER A 122 -14.20 -5.32 23.11
CA SER A 122 -12.75 -5.15 23.30
C SER A 122 -12.41 -5.23 24.80
N ALA A 123 -11.37 -6.00 25.13
CA ALA A 123 -10.85 -6.06 26.49
C ALA A 123 -10.30 -4.69 26.96
N HIS A 124 -9.74 -3.90 26.04
CA HIS A 124 -9.24 -2.55 26.32
C HIS A 124 -9.43 -1.65 25.09
N PRO A 125 -10.57 -0.93 24.99
CA PRO A 125 -10.92 -0.13 23.83
C PRO A 125 -9.84 0.88 23.37
N PRO A 126 -9.12 1.61 24.24
CA PRO A 126 -8.07 2.51 23.81
C PRO A 126 -6.92 1.81 23.07
N THR A 127 -6.47 0.65 23.56
CA THR A 127 -5.43 -0.14 22.89
C THR A 127 -5.92 -0.71 21.57
N THR A 128 -7.16 -1.20 21.51
CA THR A 128 -7.79 -1.69 20.28
C THR A 128 -7.82 -0.59 19.22
N SER A 129 -8.24 0.62 19.59
CA SER A 129 -8.28 1.76 18.68
C SER A 129 -6.88 2.15 18.20
N ALA A 130 -5.89 2.19 19.11
CA ALA A 130 -4.51 2.53 18.76
C ALA A 130 -3.88 1.50 17.80
N LEU A 131 -4.11 0.20 18.04
CA LEU A 131 -3.64 -0.86 17.15
C LEU A 131 -4.34 -0.81 15.79
N GLY A 132 -5.65 -0.58 15.77
CA GLY A 132 -6.41 -0.38 14.52
C GLY A 132 -5.88 0.80 13.71
N ALA A 133 -5.55 1.92 14.37
CA ALA A 133 -4.93 3.08 13.73
C ALA A 133 -3.55 2.75 13.15
N ILE A 134 -2.71 1.99 13.86
CA ILE A 134 -1.39 1.56 13.36
C ILE A 134 -1.55 0.69 12.10
N HIS A 135 -2.46 -0.28 12.11
CA HIS A 135 -2.71 -1.12 10.94
C HIS A 135 -3.17 -0.28 9.74
N LEU A 136 -4.05 0.69 9.98
CA LEU A 136 -4.57 1.57 8.94
C LEU A 136 -3.47 2.47 8.36
N CYS A 137 -2.67 3.13 9.21
CA CYS A 137 -1.52 3.95 8.76
C CYS A 137 -0.49 3.12 7.98
N ALA A 138 -0.22 1.88 8.40
CA ALA A 138 0.69 1.00 7.66
C ALA A 138 0.13 0.63 6.26
N LEU A 139 -1.19 0.40 6.14
CA LEU A 139 -1.84 0.20 4.84
C LEU A 139 -1.79 1.47 3.98
N GLU A 140 -2.00 2.65 4.56
CA GLU A 140 -1.92 3.92 3.84
C GLU A 140 -0.49 4.18 3.32
N CYS A 141 0.54 3.86 4.12
CA CYS A 141 1.93 3.89 3.65
C CYS A 141 2.14 2.96 2.45
N LEU A 142 1.66 1.71 2.52
CA LEU A 142 1.76 0.75 1.42
C LEU A 142 1.00 1.25 0.19
N ASN A 143 -0.21 1.80 0.37
CA ASN A 143 -1.00 2.34 -0.73
C ASN A 143 -0.25 3.44 -1.48
N ASN A 144 0.29 4.43 -0.77
CA ASN A 144 1.02 5.53 -1.37
C ASN A 144 2.33 5.05 -2.03
N LEU A 145 3.03 4.12 -1.39
CA LEU A 145 4.23 3.51 -1.94
C LEU A 145 3.94 2.79 -3.27
N PHE A 146 2.91 1.94 -3.33
CA PHE A 146 2.57 1.22 -4.56
C PHE A 146 1.99 2.12 -5.63
N LEU A 147 1.26 3.18 -5.30
CA LEU A 147 0.82 4.18 -6.26
C LEU A 147 2.01 4.93 -6.87
N SER A 148 2.99 5.32 -6.05
CA SER A 148 4.22 5.92 -6.55
C SER A 148 5.04 4.97 -7.44
N LEU A 149 5.11 3.69 -7.08
CA LEU A 149 5.79 2.68 -7.90
C LEU A 149 5.04 2.38 -9.20
N ALA A 150 3.72 2.51 -9.21
CA ALA A 150 2.88 2.27 -10.39
C ALA A 150 3.09 3.30 -11.50
N THR A 151 3.58 4.50 -11.18
CA THR A 151 3.92 5.54 -12.17
C THR A 151 5.24 5.25 -12.88
N SER A 152 6.10 4.41 -12.31
CA SER A 152 7.39 4.07 -12.91
C SER A 152 7.27 3.00 -13.99
N ASN A 153 7.66 3.36 -15.21
CA ASN A 153 7.53 2.50 -16.42
C ASN A 153 8.76 1.57 -16.56
N ARG A 154 8.99 0.67 -15.58
CA ARG A 154 10.15 -0.21 -15.60
C ARG A 154 9.80 -1.69 -15.71
N SER A 155 10.70 -2.51 -16.24
CA SER A 155 10.59 -3.96 -16.22
C SER A 155 10.97 -4.53 -14.84
N LEU A 156 10.14 -5.47 -14.33
CA LEU A 156 10.39 -6.15 -13.07
C LEU A 156 11.37 -7.32 -13.26
N THR A 157 12.30 -7.47 -12.32
CA THR A 157 13.13 -8.66 -12.21
C THR A 157 12.32 -9.86 -11.71
N ASP A 158 12.80 -11.08 -11.93
CA ASP A 158 12.08 -12.28 -11.47
C ASP A 158 12.01 -12.35 -9.93
N SER A 159 13.00 -11.84 -9.23
CA SER A 159 12.99 -11.73 -7.76
C SER A 159 11.87 -10.79 -7.28
N GLU A 160 11.66 -9.66 -7.95
CA GLU A 160 10.60 -8.71 -7.63
C GLU A 160 9.21 -9.28 -7.92
N LYS A 161 9.07 -10.06 -8.98
CA LYS A 161 7.81 -10.76 -9.28
C LYS A 161 7.42 -11.74 -8.16
N VAL A 162 8.37 -12.53 -7.66
CA VAL A 162 8.15 -13.42 -6.51
C VAL A 162 7.75 -12.63 -5.27
N GLN A 163 8.38 -11.48 -5.05
CA GLN A 163 8.06 -10.59 -3.95
C GLN A 163 6.63 -10.02 -4.08
N GLY A 164 6.20 -9.67 -5.29
CA GLY A 164 4.83 -9.25 -5.59
C GLY A 164 3.77 -10.27 -5.18
N VAL A 165 4.00 -11.54 -5.50
CA VAL A 165 3.11 -12.64 -5.08
C VAL A 165 3.07 -12.77 -3.56
N THR A 166 4.22 -12.64 -2.88
CA THR A 166 4.29 -12.70 -1.42
C THR A 166 3.51 -11.55 -0.78
N ILE A 167 3.64 -10.33 -1.31
CA ILE A 167 2.90 -9.14 -0.84
C ILE A 167 1.40 -9.36 -1.00
N TRP A 168 0.97 -9.81 -2.18
CA TRP A 168 -0.43 -10.13 -2.48
C TRP A 168 -1.02 -11.12 -1.47
N ASN A 169 -0.34 -12.24 -1.24
CA ASN A 169 -0.78 -13.26 -0.30
C ASN A 169 -0.84 -12.75 1.14
N SER A 170 0.12 -11.91 1.56
CA SER A 170 0.13 -11.31 2.91
C SER A 170 -1.03 -10.36 3.12
N LEU A 171 -1.39 -9.55 2.12
CA LEU A 171 -2.55 -8.67 2.15
C LEU A 171 -3.85 -9.48 2.29
N TRP A 172 -4.00 -10.54 1.50
CA TRP A 172 -5.17 -11.40 1.59
C TRP A 172 -5.25 -12.14 2.93
N ALA A 173 -4.12 -12.61 3.48
CA ALA A 173 -4.08 -13.21 4.81
C ALA A 173 -4.56 -12.22 5.89
N ALA A 174 -4.14 -10.95 5.81
CA ALA A 174 -4.61 -9.91 6.72
C ALA A 174 -6.11 -9.64 6.56
N LEU A 175 -6.61 -9.53 5.32
CA LEU A 175 -8.04 -9.34 5.04
C LEU A 175 -8.91 -10.49 5.56
N HIS A 176 -8.46 -11.73 5.41
CA HIS A 176 -9.17 -12.90 5.96
C HIS A 176 -9.25 -12.87 7.48
N LYS A 177 -8.19 -12.43 8.18
CA LYS A 177 -8.20 -12.28 9.64
C LYS A 177 -9.14 -11.17 10.12
N VAL A 178 -9.27 -10.08 9.39
CA VAL A 178 -10.24 -9.00 9.70
C VAL A 178 -11.68 -9.48 9.52
N GLY A 179 -11.91 -10.44 8.64
CA GLY A 179 -13.23 -10.97 8.30
C GLY A 179 -13.86 -10.32 7.07
N GLU A 180 -14.84 -10.99 6.49
CA GLU A 180 -15.48 -10.55 5.24
C GLU A 180 -16.32 -9.28 5.43
N PRO A 181 -16.23 -8.29 4.51
CA PRO A 181 -16.96 -7.02 4.62
C PRO A 181 -18.47 -7.15 4.34
N ARG A 182 -18.92 -8.32 3.88
CA ARG A 182 -20.35 -8.61 3.61
C ARG A 182 -21.16 -8.98 4.86
N LEU A 183 -20.51 -9.20 5.99
CA LEU A 183 -21.19 -9.52 7.22
C LEU A 183 -21.93 -8.29 7.74
N ALA A 184 -23.22 -8.44 8.07
CA ALA A 184 -24.10 -7.35 8.49
C ALA A 184 -23.69 -6.61 9.79
N LYS A 185 -22.58 -7.02 10.41
CA LYS A 185 -22.05 -6.49 11.68
C LYS A 185 -20.57 -6.11 11.60
N ILE A 186 -20.12 -5.63 10.47
CA ILE A 186 -18.75 -5.10 10.31
C ILE A 186 -18.61 -3.78 11.07
N THR A 187 -17.52 -3.62 11.83
CA THR A 187 -17.22 -2.34 12.51
C THR A 187 -16.73 -1.28 11.51
N LYS A 188 -16.76 -0.01 11.94
CA LYS A 188 -16.24 1.09 11.12
C LYS A 188 -14.75 0.91 10.80
N GLU A 189 -13.98 0.44 11.79
CA GLU A 189 -12.55 0.20 11.68
C GLU A 189 -12.24 -0.93 10.68
N GLN A 190 -13.01 -2.02 10.73
CA GLN A 190 -12.90 -3.11 9.76
C GLN A 190 -13.22 -2.64 8.33
N LYS A 191 -14.27 -1.80 8.19
CA LYS A 191 -14.63 -1.22 6.91
C LYS A 191 -13.51 -0.34 6.36
N SER A 192 -12.96 0.57 7.18
CA SER A 192 -11.83 1.42 6.78
C SER A 192 -10.60 0.59 6.40
N PHE A 193 -10.30 -0.49 7.13
CA PHE A 193 -9.22 -1.41 6.79
C PHE A 193 -9.41 -2.00 5.39
N TRP A 194 -10.61 -2.49 5.06
CA TRP A 194 -10.93 -3.02 3.73
C TRP A 194 -10.81 -1.97 2.63
N GLU A 195 -11.31 -0.76 2.86
CA GLU A 195 -11.28 0.33 1.89
C GLU A 195 -9.84 0.72 1.49
N VAL A 196 -8.93 0.80 2.48
CA VAL A 196 -7.52 1.11 2.21
C VAL A 196 -6.80 -0.11 1.61
N ALA A 197 -7.05 -1.32 2.13
CA ALA A 197 -6.44 -2.53 1.62
C ALA A 197 -6.78 -2.79 0.13
N ILE A 198 -8.00 -2.49 -0.31
CA ILE A 198 -8.38 -2.53 -1.73
C ILE A 198 -7.53 -1.55 -2.55
N GLY A 199 -7.21 -0.37 -2.00
CA GLY A 199 -6.29 0.55 -2.65
C GLY A 199 -4.89 -0.03 -2.81
N VAL A 200 -4.39 -0.71 -1.77
CA VAL A 200 -3.08 -1.41 -1.84
C VAL A 200 -3.11 -2.55 -2.85
N LEU A 201 -4.17 -3.38 -2.85
CA LEU A 201 -4.34 -4.47 -3.84
C LEU A 201 -4.33 -3.92 -5.27
N TRP A 202 -4.98 -2.78 -5.51
CA TRP A 202 -4.96 -2.12 -6.81
C TRP A 202 -3.55 -1.67 -7.19
N GLY A 203 -2.84 -0.94 -6.32
CA GLY A 203 -1.47 -0.52 -6.57
C GLY A 203 -0.52 -1.71 -6.82
N VAL A 204 -0.62 -2.76 -6.01
CA VAL A 204 0.15 -4.01 -6.18
C VAL A 204 -0.18 -4.67 -7.53
N SER A 205 -1.46 -4.72 -7.92
CA SER A 205 -1.86 -5.33 -9.21
C SER A 205 -1.35 -4.54 -10.42
N ILE A 206 -1.22 -3.22 -10.32
CA ILE A 206 -0.63 -2.39 -11.37
C ILE A 206 0.88 -2.64 -11.47
N VAL A 207 1.60 -2.55 -10.33
CA VAL A 207 3.07 -2.71 -10.29
C VAL A 207 3.49 -4.11 -10.77
N PHE A 208 2.77 -5.15 -10.36
CA PHE A 208 3.06 -6.55 -10.69
C PHE A 208 2.12 -7.13 -11.77
N LYS A 209 1.69 -6.28 -12.68
CA LYS A 209 0.78 -6.64 -13.78
C LYS A 209 1.24 -7.87 -14.55
N GLY A 210 0.34 -8.81 -14.76
CA GLY A 210 0.64 -10.06 -15.45
C GLY A 210 1.47 -11.07 -14.66
N THR A 211 1.75 -10.82 -13.39
CA THR A 211 2.54 -11.71 -12.50
C THR A 211 1.68 -12.42 -11.46
N ILE A 212 0.64 -11.73 -10.97
CA ILE A 212 -0.20 -12.23 -9.87
C ILE A 212 -1.28 -13.15 -10.44
N VAL A 213 -1.33 -14.37 -9.92
CA VAL A 213 -2.41 -15.34 -10.17
C VAL A 213 -3.33 -15.34 -8.96
N PRO A 214 -4.52 -14.75 -9.04
CA PRO A 214 -5.45 -14.75 -7.94
C PRO A 214 -6.10 -16.13 -7.76
N GLU A 215 -6.45 -16.44 -6.51
CA GLU A 215 -7.33 -17.55 -6.21
C GLU A 215 -8.78 -17.26 -6.67
N GLU A 216 -9.53 -18.29 -7.04
CA GLU A 216 -10.92 -18.11 -7.50
C GLU A 216 -11.80 -17.39 -6.45
N GLY A 217 -11.63 -17.71 -5.17
CA GLY A 217 -12.36 -17.06 -4.09
C GLY A 217 -12.05 -15.57 -3.97
N GLN A 218 -10.80 -15.16 -4.24
CA GLN A 218 -10.39 -13.76 -4.23
C GLN A 218 -11.08 -12.98 -5.35
N VAL A 219 -11.11 -13.54 -6.56
CA VAL A 219 -11.79 -12.91 -7.72
C VAL A 219 -13.30 -12.77 -7.45
N GLN A 220 -13.94 -13.83 -6.97
CA GLN A 220 -15.37 -13.81 -6.63
C GLN A 220 -15.70 -12.76 -5.55
N LEU A 221 -14.82 -12.60 -4.56
CA LEU A 221 -15.00 -11.60 -3.52
C LEU A 221 -14.86 -10.18 -4.08
N LEU A 222 -13.84 -9.91 -4.91
CA LEU A 222 -13.63 -8.61 -5.55
C LEU A 222 -14.82 -8.22 -6.46
N VAL A 223 -15.31 -9.15 -7.27
CA VAL A 223 -16.51 -8.95 -8.13
C VAL A 223 -17.71 -8.62 -7.26
N GLY A 224 -17.98 -9.43 -6.25
CA GLY A 224 -19.13 -9.18 -5.40
C GLY A 224 -19.03 -7.92 -4.55
N LEU A 225 -17.83 -7.45 -4.19
CA LEU A 225 -17.63 -6.15 -3.57
C LEU A 225 -17.88 -5.01 -4.57
N SER A 226 -17.43 -5.15 -5.81
CA SER A 226 -17.70 -4.18 -6.88
C SER A 226 -19.20 -3.99 -7.13
N ASP A 227 -19.98 -5.08 -7.11
CA ASP A 227 -21.44 -5.03 -7.27
C ASP A 227 -22.13 -4.40 -6.04
N ALA A 228 -21.58 -4.61 -4.85
CA ALA A 228 -22.11 -4.06 -3.59
C ALA A 228 -21.75 -2.58 -3.36
N CYS A 229 -20.76 -2.02 -4.07
CA CYS A 229 -20.33 -0.62 -3.95
C CYS A 229 -21.30 0.37 -4.60
N ILE A 230 -22.52 0.47 -4.04
CA ILE A 230 -23.49 1.47 -4.48
C ILE A 230 -23.13 2.81 -3.81
N GLY A 231 -22.81 3.83 -4.60
CA GLY A 231 -22.51 5.19 -4.11
C GLY A 231 -21.06 5.42 -3.63
N ASN A 232 -20.17 4.45 -3.80
CA ASN A 232 -18.73 4.64 -3.58
C ASN A 232 -17.94 4.37 -4.88
N ASP A 233 -17.94 5.37 -5.77
CA ASP A 233 -17.33 5.24 -7.09
C ASP A 233 -15.83 5.04 -7.03
N GLN A 234 -15.13 5.65 -6.05
CA GLN A 234 -13.69 5.47 -5.88
C GLN A 234 -13.31 4.02 -5.55
N MET A 235 -14.03 3.39 -4.63
CA MET A 235 -13.80 2.00 -4.28
C MET A 235 -14.09 1.08 -5.48
N LYS A 236 -15.16 1.36 -6.20
CA LYS A 236 -15.54 0.61 -7.41
C LYS A 236 -14.46 0.69 -8.48
N VAL A 237 -13.90 1.88 -8.75
CA VAL A 237 -12.80 2.07 -9.70
C VAL A 237 -11.58 1.22 -9.32
N LYS A 238 -11.18 1.22 -8.04
CA LYS A 238 -10.05 0.43 -7.56
C LYS A 238 -10.30 -1.08 -7.72
N LEU A 239 -11.50 -1.55 -7.39
CA LEU A 239 -11.89 -2.97 -7.55
C LEU A 239 -11.86 -3.39 -9.02
N VAL A 240 -12.47 -2.61 -9.91
CA VAL A 240 -12.50 -2.89 -11.35
C VAL A 240 -11.09 -2.84 -11.94
N GLY A 241 -10.28 -1.83 -11.57
CA GLY A 241 -8.89 -1.73 -12.02
C GLY A 241 -8.02 -2.90 -11.53
N THR A 242 -8.25 -3.39 -10.30
CA THR A 242 -7.60 -4.60 -9.80
C THR A 242 -7.95 -5.81 -10.66
N LEU A 243 -9.26 -6.03 -10.91
CA LEU A 243 -9.73 -7.15 -11.74
C LEU A 243 -9.19 -7.07 -13.18
N GLU A 244 -9.11 -5.88 -13.74
CA GLU A 244 -8.52 -5.65 -15.07
C GLU A 244 -7.05 -6.09 -15.12
N CYS A 245 -6.24 -5.66 -14.13
CA CYS A 245 -4.83 -6.06 -14.04
C CYS A 245 -4.66 -7.58 -13.87
N LEU A 246 -5.49 -8.21 -13.04
CA LEU A 246 -5.47 -9.66 -12.83
C LEU A 246 -5.89 -10.44 -14.07
N ALA A 247 -6.86 -9.93 -14.85
CA ALA A 247 -7.31 -10.56 -16.09
C ALA A 247 -6.23 -10.61 -17.19
N GLN A 248 -5.17 -9.79 -17.07
CA GLN A 248 -4.07 -9.77 -18.03
C GLN A 248 -3.02 -10.86 -17.80
N HIS A 249 -3.11 -11.62 -16.70
CA HIS A 249 -2.23 -12.77 -16.51
C HIS A 249 -2.53 -13.85 -17.57
N PRO A 250 -1.51 -14.46 -18.22
CA PRO A 250 -1.73 -15.43 -19.30
C PRO A 250 -2.66 -16.57 -18.93
N GLN A 251 -2.55 -17.12 -17.72
CA GLN A 251 -3.44 -18.18 -17.24
C GLN A 251 -4.89 -17.71 -17.03
N SER A 252 -5.09 -16.45 -16.65
CA SER A 252 -6.43 -15.86 -16.49
C SER A 252 -7.08 -15.59 -17.85
N VAL A 253 -6.30 -15.22 -18.87
CA VAL A 253 -6.80 -14.99 -20.24
C VAL A 253 -7.44 -16.24 -20.79
N ASP A 254 -6.81 -17.39 -20.63
CA ASP A 254 -7.34 -18.66 -21.12
C ASP A 254 -8.60 -19.10 -20.35
N ALA A 255 -8.60 -18.95 -19.04
CA ALA A 255 -9.77 -19.21 -18.19
C ALA A 255 -10.95 -18.29 -18.53
N ASN A 256 -10.70 -17.02 -18.81
CA ASN A 256 -11.73 -16.05 -19.18
C ASN A 256 -12.30 -16.29 -20.57
N ARG A 257 -11.51 -16.78 -21.52
CA ARG A 257 -12.00 -17.16 -22.85
C ARG A 257 -13.01 -18.33 -22.81
N VAL A 258 -12.85 -19.23 -21.84
CA VAL A 258 -13.70 -20.41 -21.69
C VAL A 258 -15.00 -20.10 -20.91
N ARG A 259 -14.97 -19.10 -20.02
CA ARG A 259 -16.07 -18.82 -19.07
C ARG A 259 -17.07 -17.73 -19.49
N ILE A 260 -16.90 -17.08 -20.63
CA ILE A 260 -17.91 -16.17 -21.18
C ILE A 260 -18.61 -16.81 -22.37
N PRO A 261 -19.60 -17.69 -22.18
CA PRO A 261 -20.69 -17.76 -23.11
C PRO A 261 -21.55 -16.52 -22.81
N PHE A 262 -21.28 -15.42 -23.50
CA PHE A 262 -22.27 -14.36 -23.58
C PHE A 262 -23.53 -14.97 -24.14
N PRO A 263 -24.64 -15.10 -23.39
CA PRO A 263 -25.93 -15.21 -24.02
C PRO A 263 -26.18 -13.83 -24.63
N LEU A 264 -25.86 -13.67 -25.90
CA LEU A 264 -26.44 -12.63 -26.73
C LEU A 264 -27.97 -12.79 -26.60
N ARG A 265 -28.57 -12.12 -25.63
CA ARG A 265 -30.01 -11.85 -25.68
C ARG A 265 -30.21 -10.92 -26.87
N PRO A 266 -30.92 -11.33 -27.90
CA PRO A 266 -31.32 -10.42 -28.94
C PRO A 266 -32.31 -9.42 -28.29
N PHE A 267 -31.86 -8.21 -28.11
CA PHE A 267 -32.78 -7.08 -27.96
C PHE A 267 -33.36 -6.79 -29.35
N PHE A 268 -34.42 -7.45 -29.70
CA PHE A 268 -35.38 -6.99 -30.71
C PHE A 268 -36.65 -7.86 -30.63
N SER A 269 -37.67 -7.32 -30.04
CA SER A 269 -39.09 -7.35 -30.48
C SER A 269 -39.86 -6.29 -29.74
#